data_df82b667842ca69eb7cf5e77b33aa3c0
#
_entry.id   df82b667842ca69eb7cf5e77b33aa3c0
#
_cell.length_a   1.000
_cell.length_b   1.000
_cell.length_c   1.000
_cell.angle_alpha   90.00
_cell.angle_beta   90.00
_cell.angle_gamma   90.00
#
_symmetry.space_group_name_H-M   'P 1'
#
loop_
_entity.id
_entity.type
_entity.pdbx_description
1 polymer ?
#
loop_
_entity_poly.entity_id
_entity_poly.type
_entity_poly.pdbx_seq_one_letter_code
_entity_poly.pdbx_strand_id
1 'polypeptide(L)' 'MRTKIKVNPNTGVLYMPKDLLNDGFKGEMDALSNAMTFTIIHPGADLEKVKESLEIMLRDIDLRLKR' A
#
# COMPACT_ATOMS: atom_id res chain seq x y z
N MET A 1 7.66 6.63 0.75
CA MET A 1 8.63 5.88 -0.09
C MET A 1 7.94 5.34 -1.33
N ARG A 2 8.60 5.39 -2.47
CA ARG A 2 8.03 4.91 -3.72
C ARG A 2 8.61 3.54 -4.08
N THR A 3 7.74 2.58 -4.36
CA THR A 3 8.16 1.25 -4.78
C THR A 3 7.25 0.77 -5.91
N LYS A 4 7.72 -0.21 -6.67
CA LYS A 4 6.94 -0.81 -7.74
C LYS A 4 6.47 -2.20 -7.32
N ILE A 5 5.20 -2.47 -7.56
CA ILE A 5 4.59 -3.77 -7.30
C ILE A 5 4.29 -4.43 -8.64
N LYS A 6 4.68 -5.69 -8.79
CA LYS A 6 4.40 -6.46 -9.99
C LYS A 6 3.29 -7.46 -9.74
N VAL A 7 2.35 -7.51 -10.66
CA VAL A 7 1.24 -8.47 -10.62
C VAL A 7 1.28 -9.27 -11.91
N ASN A 8 1.22 -10.60 -11.80
CA ASN A 8 1.14 -11.46 -12.96
C ASN A 8 -0.26 -11.30 -13.58
N PRO A 9 -0.37 -10.82 -14.84
CA PRO A 9 -1.68 -10.54 -15.43
C PRO A 9 -2.51 -11.80 -15.71
N ASN A 10 -1.88 -12.95 -15.81
CA ASN A 10 -2.59 -14.21 -16.12
C ASN A 10 -3.10 -14.89 -14.86
N THR A 11 -2.33 -14.86 -13.77
CA THR A 11 -2.67 -15.55 -12.53
C THR A 11 -3.20 -14.62 -11.44
N GLY A 12 -2.95 -13.32 -11.55
CA GLY A 12 -3.30 -12.34 -10.53
C GLY A 12 -2.38 -12.37 -9.30
N VAL A 13 -1.30 -13.14 -9.35
CA VAL A 13 -0.36 -13.21 -8.24
C VAL A 13 0.39 -11.90 -8.11
N LEU A 14 0.39 -11.34 -6.90
CA LEU A 14 1.12 -10.13 -6.55
C LEU A 14 2.44 -10.51 -5.89
N TYR A 15 3.53 -9.95 -6.40
CA TYR A 15 4.86 -10.18 -5.84
C TYR A 15 5.21 -9.05 -4.88
N MET A 16 5.20 -9.36 -3.58
CA MET A 16 5.50 -8.40 -2.54
C MET A 16 7.00 -8.13 -2.48
N PRO A 17 7.46 -6.86 -2.54
CA PRO A 17 8.87 -6.54 -2.37
C PRO A 17 9.40 -7.03 -1.03
N LYS A 18 10.67 -7.45 -1.03
CA LYS A 18 11.28 -8.07 0.15
C LYS A 18 11.26 -7.15 1.37
N ASP A 19 11.47 -5.86 1.18
CA ASP A 19 11.45 -4.89 2.28
C ASP A 19 10.09 -4.84 2.96
N LEU A 20 9.01 -4.90 2.17
CA LEU A 20 7.65 -4.91 2.70
C LEU A 20 7.33 -6.22 3.40
N LEU A 21 7.82 -7.34 2.87
CA LEU A 21 7.69 -8.63 3.57
C LEU A 21 8.37 -8.58 4.94
N ASN A 22 9.57 -8.00 5.01
CA ASN A 22 10.30 -7.86 6.27
C ASN A 22 9.57 -6.95 7.26
N ASP A 23 8.83 -5.97 6.76
CA ASP A 23 8.01 -5.07 7.57
C ASP A 23 6.69 -5.69 8.03
N GLY A 24 6.40 -6.91 7.60
CA GLY A 24 5.21 -7.64 8.04
C GLY A 24 4.05 -7.68 7.07
N PHE A 25 4.19 -7.13 5.86
CA PHE A 25 3.16 -7.21 4.82
C PHE A 25 3.16 -8.59 4.17
N LYS A 26 2.57 -9.55 4.88
CA LYS A 26 2.51 -10.95 4.44
C LYS A 26 1.28 -11.64 5.01
N GLY A 27 0.95 -12.79 4.45
CA GLY A 27 -0.21 -13.57 4.86
C GLY A 27 -1.51 -12.92 4.37
N GLU A 28 -2.59 -13.14 5.10
CA GLU A 28 -3.89 -12.56 4.78
C GLU A 28 -3.95 -11.12 5.29
N MET A 29 -4.29 -10.22 4.40
CA MET A 29 -4.34 -8.79 4.70
C MET A 29 -5.61 -8.17 4.14
N ASP A 30 -6.15 -7.19 4.85
CA ASP A 30 -7.26 -6.39 4.33
C ASP A 30 -6.74 -5.41 3.28
N ALA A 31 -7.62 -5.00 2.38
CA ALA A 31 -7.30 -4.04 1.36
C ALA A 31 -8.48 -3.13 1.06
N LEU A 32 -8.18 -1.90 0.72
CA LEU A 32 -9.16 -0.91 0.28
C LEU A 32 -8.82 -0.49 -1.15
N SER A 33 -9.82 -0.37 -1.98
CA SER A 33 -9.59 0.05 -3.37
C SER A 33 -10.68 0.95 -3.90
N ASN A 34 -10.30 1.80 -4.83
CA ASN A 34 -11.22 2.57 -5.66
C ASN A 34 -10.68 2.57 -7.09
N ALA A 35 -11.24 3.41 -7.97
CA ALA A 35 -10.88 3.40 -9.38
C ALA A 35 -9.39 3.63 -9.65
N MET A 36 -8.70 4.40 -8.82
CA MET A 36 -7.31 4.81 -9.07
C MET A 36 -6.30 4.27 -8.07
N THR A 37 -6.77 3.71 -6.96
CA THR A 37 -5.87 3.35 -5.85
C THR A 37 -6.26 2.02 -5.25
N PHE A 38 -5.26 1.24 -4.91
CA PHE A 38 -5.40 -0.01 -4.18
C PHE A 38 -4.43 0.03 -3.00
N THR A 39 -4.97 -0.03 -1.79
CA THR A 39 -4.20 0.06 -0.54
C THR A 39 -4.29 -1.24 0.22
N ILE A 40 -3.15 -1.84 0.52
CA ILE A 40 -3.04 -3.03 1.35
C ILE A 40 -2.77 -2.59 2.78
N ILE A 41 -3.55 -3.11 3.72
CA ILE A 41 -3.47 -2.74 5.14
C ILE A 41 -2.58 -3.74 5.87
N HIS A 42 -1.61 -3.22 6.64
CA HIS A 42 -0.72 -4.05 7.47
C HIS A 42 -1.54 -4.91 8.42
N PRO A 43 -1.23 -6.23 8.56
CA PRO A 43 -1.95 -7.09 9.48
C PRO A 43 -1.95 -6.53 10.90
N GLY A 44 -3.11 -6.49 11.53
CA GLY A 44 -3.27 -5.99 12.89
C GLY A 44 -3.34 -4.49 13.05
N ALA A 45 -3.25 -3.72 11.97
CA ALA A 45 -3.41 -2.27 12.03
C ALA A 45 -4.87 -1.90 12.24
N ASP A 46 -5.15 -0.94 13.12
CA ASP A 46 -6.50 -0.41 13.28
C ASP A 46 -6.77 0.72 12.27
N LEU A 47 -8.05 1.04 12.08
CA LEU A 47 -8.45 2.02 11.07
C LEU A 47 -7.94 3.43 11.35
N GLU A 48 -7.74 3.80 12.63
CA GLU A 48 -7.18 5.11 12.96
C GLU A 48 -5.74 5.22 12.51
N LYS A 49 -4.94 4.17 12.71
CA LYS A 49 -3.56 4.12 12.24
C LYS A 49 -3.48 4.13 10.72
N VAL A 50 -4.38 3.41 10.07
CA VAL A 50 -4.48 3.40 8.61
C VAL A 50 -4.80 4.79 8.09
N LYS A 51 -5.76 5.48 8.71
CA LYS A 51 -6.13 6.85 8.35
C LYS A 51 -4.93 7.79 8.43
N GLU A 52 -4.21 7.76 9.55
CA GLU A 52 -3.00 8.59 9.73
C GLU A 52 -1.96 8.33 8.65
N SER A 53 -1.72 7.05 8.34
CA SER A 53 -0.79 6.64 7.30
C SER A 53 -1.18 7.17 5.92
N LEU A 54 -2.46 7.09 5.59
CA LEU A 54 -2.98 7.60 4.32
C LEU A 54 -2.87 9.13 4.23
N GLU A 55 -3.10 9.83 5.32
CA GLU A 55 -2.95 11.28 5.37
C GLU A 55 -1.50 11.71 5.10
N ILE A 56 -0.54 10.97 5.64
CA ILE A 56 0.88 11.21 5.36
C ILE A 56 1.19 11.03 3.89
N MET A 57 0.70 9.95 3.27
CA MET A 57 0.87 9.71 1.85
C MET A 57 0.22 10.79 1.00
N LEU A 58 -0.94 11.27 1.41
CA LEU A 58 -1.65 12.35 0.70
C LEU A 58 -0.81 13.63 0.69
N ARG A 59 -0.21 13.99 1.83
CA ARG A 59 0.70 15.14 1.89
C ARG A 59 1.91 14.99 0.98
N ASP A 60 2.45 13.79 0.92
CA ASP A 60 3.59 13.50 0.04
C ASP A 60 3.21 13.69 -1.43
N ILE A 61 2.03 13.24 -1.83
CA ILE A 61 1.51 13.44 -3.18
C ILE A 61 1.32 14.93 -3.46
N ASP A 62 0.74 15.68 -2.52
CA ASP A 62 0.56 17.12 -2.67
C ASP A 62 1.88 17.85 -2.89
N LEU A 63 2.91 17.48 -2.15
CA LEU A 63 4.24 18.05 -2.31
C LEU A 63 4.83 17.75 -3.69
N ARG A 64 4.60 16.56 -4.23
CA ARG A 64 5.06 16.18 -5.56
C ARG A 64 4.34 16.96 -6.67
N LEU A 65 3.05 17.24 -6.46
CA LEU A 65 2.25 17.99 -7.42
C LEU A 65 2.62 19.48 -7.51
N LYS A 66 3.24 20.02 -6.48
CA LYS A 66 3.63 21.44 -6.41
C LYS A 66 4.91 21.79 -7.16
N ARG A 67 5.50 20.85 -7.84
CA ARG A 67 6.70 21.10 -8.62
C ARG A 67 6.42 21.87 -9.89
#